data_1f9ab9aad5f0e3ba1a3d4f2879b9a020
#
_entry.id   1f9ab9aad5f0e3ba1a3d4f2879b9a020
#
_cell.length_a   1.000
_cell.length_b   1.000
_cell.length_c   1.000
_cell.angle_alpha   90.00
_cell.angle_beta   90.00
_cell.angle_gamma   90.00
#
_symmetry.space_group_name_H-M   'P 1'
#
loop_
_entity.id
_entity.type
_entity.pdbx_description
1 polymer ?
#
loop_
_entity_poly.entity_id
_entity_poly.type
_entity_poly.pdbx_seq_one_letter_code
_entity_poly.pdbx_strand_id
1 'polypeptide(L)'
;MRDEGLLTKAALTTKPSSFILHPSSLSSVEYRTVSYYEEDDLGRFPEVGRHRPDLFEKFMAWYQACQEDGALSRREKALIGLAVAHALQCPYCIDAYSQACLEAGSNMEQMTEAVHVAAAIRGGASLVHGIQMRNRVDALGM
;
A
#
# COMPACT_ATOMS: atom_id res chain seq x y z
N MET A 1 -26.17 41.72 27.42
CA MET A 1 -25.26 41.06 28.36
C MET A 1 -25.51 39.56 28.27
N ARG A 2 -24.68 38.85 27.52
CA ARG A 2 -24.68 37.39 27.48
C ARG A 2 -23.24 36.96 27.62
N ASP A 3 -22.98 36.18 28.69
CA ASP A 3 -21.69 35.62 29.07
C ASP A 3 -21.17 34.64 27.99
N GLU A 4 -20.01 34.93 27.46
CA GLU A 4 -19.24 33.99 26.65
C GLU A 4 -18.43 33.10 27.56
N GLY A 5 -18.92 31.88 27.74
CA GLY A 5 -18.22 30.82 28.48
C GLY A 5 -16.95 30.36 27.76
N LEU A 6 -15.85 30.61 28.43
CA LEU A 6 -14.49 30.24 28.09
C LEU A 6 -14.32 28.70 28.10
N LEU A 7 -14.27 28.05 26.94
CA LEU A 7 -13.91 26.64 26.83
C LEU A 7 -12.39 26.52 26.91
N THR A 8 -11.90 26.15 28.08
CA THR A 8 -10.52 25.79 28.32
C THR A 8 -10.16 24.49 27.57
N LYS A 9 -9.24 24.59 26.62
CA LYS A 9 -8.59 23.46 25.98
C LYS A 9 -7.78 22.67 27.02
N ALA A 10 -8.31 21.53 27.47
CA ALA A 10 -7.52 20.56 28.17
C ALA A 10 -6.59 19.84 27.17
N ALA A 11 -5.30 20.15 27.22
CA ALA A 11 -4.28 19.45 26.47
C ALA A 11 -4.14 18.04 27.04
N LEU A 12 -4.61 17.03 26.30
CA LEU A 12 -4.31 15.63 26.56
C LEU A 12 -2.85 15.36 26.18
N THR A 13 -1.96 15.52 27.16
CA THR A 13 -0.59 15.03 27.05
C THR A 13 -0.58 13.54 27.41
N THR A 14 -0.94 12.68 26.47
CA THR A 14 -0.63 11.25 26.59
C THR A 14 0.81 11.04 26.13
N LYS A 15 1.71 10.79 27.08
CA LYS A 15 3.04 10.25 26.80
C LYS A 15 2.87 8.92 26.04
N PRO A 16 3.54 8.73 24.89
CA PRO A 16 3.56 7.40 24.28
C PRO A 16 4.28 6.44 25.21
N SER A 17 3.59 5.38 25.59
CA SER A 17 4.19 4.25 26.34
C SER A 17 5.32 3.69 25.49
N SER A 18 6.55 3.81 25.98
CA SER A 18 7.76 3.34 25.33
C SER A 18 7.83 1.82 25.36
N PHE A 19 7.24 1.16 24.38
CA PHE A 19 7.60 -0.21 24.00
C PHE A 19 8.74 -0.18 22.97
N ILE A 20 9.78 0.59 23.26
CA ILE A 20 11.05 0.45 22.55
C ILE A 20 11.97 -0.30 23.50
N LEU A 21 12.18 -1.59 23.22
CA LEU A 21 13.26 -2.35 23.83
C LEU A 21 14.59 -1.66 23.46
N HIS A 22 15.23 -1.03 24.44
CA HIS A 22 16.56 -0.48 24.25
C HIS A 22 17.55 -1.63 24.02
N PRO A 23 18.33 -1.63 22.91
CA PRO A 23 19.34 -2.64 22.65
C PRO A 23 20.65 -2.26 23.35
N SER A 24 20.73 -2.33 24.67
CA SER A 24 21.96 -2.01 25.38
C SER A 24 22.63 -3.19 26.08
N SER A 25 22.51 -4.40 25.55
CA SER A 25 23.35 -5.53 26.00
C SER A 25 23.30 -6.77 25.09
N LEU A 26 23.16 -6.62 23.80
CA LEU A 26 23.41 -7.74 22.90
C LEU A 26 24.72 -7.49 22.18
N SER A 27 25.75 -8.26 22.56
CA SER A 27 26.98 -8.43 21.82
C SER A 27 26.66 -8.59 20.31
N SER A 28 27.47 -7.98 19.46
CA SER A 28 27.43 -7.94 18.01
C SER A 28 27.01 -9.26 17.35
N VAL A 29 25.72 -9.58 17.42
CA VAL A 29 25.10 -10.46 16.46
C VAL A 29 24.80 -9.56 15.27
N GLU A 30 25.58 -9.66 14.21
CA GLU A 30 25.19 -9.12 12.92
C GLU A 30 23.81 -9.69 12.59
N TYR A 31 22.76 -8.91 12.83
CA TYR A 31 21.45 -9.20 12.28
C TYR A 31 21.58 -9.05 10.76
N ARG A 32 21.92 -10.15 10.11
CA ARG A 32 21.77 -10.26 8.68
C ARG A 32 20.26 -10.19 8.44
N THR A 33 19.78 -9.00 8.08
CA THR A 33 18.41 -8.81 7.61
C THR A 33 18.26 -9.67 6.36
N VAL A 34 17.60 -10.81 6.51
CA VAL A 34 17.21 -11.61 5.36
C VAL A 34 16.09 -10.84 4.69
N SER A 35 16.43 -10.09 3.63
CA SER A 35 15.42 -9.49 2.76
C SER A 35 15.02 -10.53 1.71
N TYR A 36 13.73 -10.70 1.51
CA TYR A 36 13.20 -11.48 0.40
C TYR A 36 13.27 -10.68 -0.92
N TYR A 37 13.34 -9.37 -0.81
CA TYR A 37 13.34 -8.43 -1.92
C TYR A 37 14.75 -7.86 -2.09
N GLU A 38 15.32 -8.00 -3.29
CA GLU A 38 16.62 -7.44 -3.66
C GLU A 38 16.40 -6.21 -4.56
N GLU A 39 17.30 -5.23 -4.46
CA GLU A 39 17.20 -3.98 -5.22
C GLU A 39 17.19 -4.23 -6.74
N ASP A 40 17.90 -5.23 -7.21
CA ASP A 40 18.03 -5.55 -8.63
C ASP A 40 16.88 -6.38 -9.21
N ASP A 41 15.99 -6.91 -8.37
CA ASP A 41 14.97 -7.88 -8.80
C ASP A 41 14.03 -7.30 -9.87
N LEU A 42 13.66 -6.03 -9.75
CA LEU A 42 12.77 -5.40 -10.73
C LEU A 42 13.45 -5.31 -12.12
N GLY A 43 14.74 -5.01 -12.15
CA GLY A 43 15.53 -5.01 -13.39
C GLY A 43 15.68 -6.41 -14.02
N ARG A 44 15.62 -7.45 -13.19
CA ARG A 44 15.72 -8.85 -13.61
C ARG A 44 14.38 -9.49 -13.98
N PHE A 45 13.27 -8.76 -13.87
CA PHE A 45 11.94 -9.27 -14.19
C PHE A 45 11.84 -10.01 -15.54
N PRO A 46 12.52 -9.58 -16.64
CA PRO A 46 12.52 -10.32 -17.91
C PRO A 46 13.06 -11.76 -17.81
N GLU A 47 13.87 -12.08 -16.80
CA GLU A 47 14.40 -13.43 -16.61
C GLU A 47 13.30 -14.48 -16.33
N VAL A 48 12.12 -14.03 -15.82
CA VAL A 48 10.95 -14.90 -15.62
C VAL A 48 10.49 -15.54 -16.92
N GLY A 49 10.69 -14.84 -18.04
CA GLY A 49 10.38 -15.36 -19.38
C GLY A 49 11.37 -16.38 -19.93
N ARG A 50 12.52 -16.61 -19.27
CA ARG A 50 13.64 -17.39 -19.83
C ARG A 50 13.26 -18.79 -20.29
N HIS A 51 12.39 -19.48 -19.58
CA HIS A 51 12.00 -20.86 -19.90
C HIS A 51 10.66 -20.98 -20.63
N ARG A 52 9.89 -19.89 -20.71
CA ARG A 52 8.62 -19.80 -21.44
C ARG A 52 8.45 -18.40 -22.05
N PRO A 53 9.30 -18.04 -23.02
CA PRO A 53 9.29 -16.72 -23.64
C PRO A 53 7.94 -16.40 -24.32
N ASP A 54 7.30 -17.41 -24.89
CA ASP A 54 5.98 -17.28 -25.53
C ASP A 54 4.88 -16.79 -24.60
N LEU A 55 4.90 -17.18 -23.33
CA LEU A 55 3.95 -16.73 -22.33
C LEU A 55 4.32 -15.35 -21.79
N PHE A 56 5.59 -15.13 -21.57
CA PHE A 56 6.07 -13.83 -21.07
C PHE A 56 5.83 -12.71 -22.06
N GLU A 57 6.11 -12.93 -23.35
CA GLU A 57 5.85 -11.97 -24.42
C GLU A 57 4.37 -11.61 -24.52
N LYS A 58 3.47 -12.61 -24.47
CA LYS A 58 2.01 -12.37 -24.46
C LYS A 58 1.57 -11.58 -23.25
N PHE A 59 2.10 -11.93 -22.08
CA PHE A 59 1.82 -11.18 -20.85
C PHE A 59 2.29 -9.73 -20.98
N MET A 60 3.53 -9.50 -21.43
CA MET A 60 4.09 -8.16 -21.55
C MET A 60 3.36 -7.31 -22.58
N ALA A 61 2.97 -7.91 -23.70
CA ALA A 61 2.18 -7.20 -24.73
C ALA A 61 0.82 -6.75 -24.17
N TRP A 62 0.12 -7.62 -23.44
CA TRP A 62 -1.14 -7.28 -22.80
C TRP A 62 -0.94 -6.25 -21.67
N TYR A 63 0.08 -6.44 -20.83
CA TYR A 63 0.40 -5.54 -19.74
C TYR A 63 0.68 -4.12 -20.23
N GLN A 64 1.52 -3.98 -21.27
CA GLN A 64 1.82 -2.69 -21.90
C GLN A 64 0.58 -2.05 -22.50
N ALA A 65 -0.24 -2.81 -23.24
CA ALA A 65 -1.49 -2.32 -23.81
C ALA A 65 -2.46 -1.80 -22.74
N CYS A 66 -2.47 -2.41 -21.54
CA CYS A 66 -3.25 -1.91 -20.40
C CYS A 66 -2.79 -0.53 -19.92
N GLN A 67 -1.53 -0.18 -20.11
CA GLN A 67 -0.95 1.09 -19.63
C GLN A 67 -1.04 2.23 -20.67
N GLU A 68 -1.35 1.93 -21.94
CA GLU A 68 -1.49 2.93 -22.98
C GLU A 68 -2.72 3.83 -22.76
N ASP A 69 -2.69 5.05 -23.32
CA ASP A 69 -3.82 5.96 -23.31
C ASP A 69 -5.06 5.33 -23.97
N GLY A 70 -6.21 5.55 -23.36
CA GLY A 70 -7.50 5.07 -23.82
C GLY A 70 -8.61 5.94 -23.24
N ALA A 71 -9.69 5.33 -22.76
CA ALA A 71 -10.71 6.05 -22.01
C ALA A 71 -10.15 6.67 -20.70
N LEU A 72 -9.13 6.02 -20.14
CA LEU A 72 -8.31 6.56 -19.06
C LEU A 72 -6.94 6.93 -19.62
N SER A 73 -6.43 8.07 -19.18
CA SER A 73 -5.06 8.50 -19.50
C SER A 73 -4.02 7.61 -18.79
N ARG A 74 -2.80 7.60 -19.32
CA ARG A 74 -1.65 6.91 -18.68
C ARG A 74 -1.47 7.35 -17.22
N ARG A 75 -1.68 8.64 -16.93
CA ARG A 75 -1.58 9.18 -15.58
C ARG A 75 -2.62 8.59 -14.64
N GLU A 76 -3.88 8.49 -15.05
CA GLU A 76 -4.94 7.87 -14.26
C GLU A 76 -4.64 6.39 -14.03
N LYS A 77 -4.18 5.70 -15.05
CA LYS A 77 -3.78 4.28 -14.95
C LYS A 77 -2.60 4.07 -14.02
N ALA A 78 -1.61 4.96 -14.02
CA ALA A 78 -0.48 4.91 -13.09
C ALA A 78 -0.94 5.10 -11.63
N LEU A 79 -1.83 6.05 -11.35
CA LEU A 79 -2.42 6.24 -10.01
C LEU A 79 -3.26 5.04 -9.56
N ILE A 80 -4.05 4.45 -10.46
CA ILE A 80 -4.79 3.22 -10.19
C ILE A 80 -3.81 2.08 -9.89
N GLY A 81 -2.76 1.94 -10.69
CA GLY A 81 -1.70 0.94 -10.48
C GLY A 81 -1.04 1.09 -9.12
N LEU A 82 -0.72 2.33 -8.72
CA LEU A 82 -0.14 2.63 -7.40
C LEU A 82 -1.09 2.24 -6.26
N ALA A 83 -2.38 2.56 -6.38
CA ALA A 83 -3.40 2.19 -5.40
C ALA A 83 -3.52 0.65 -5.28
N VAL A 84 -3.56 -0.06 -6.41
CA VAL A 84 -3.60 -1.53 -6.45
C VAL A 84 -2.33 -2.14 -5.87
N ALA A 85 -1.15 -1.60 -6.19
CA ALA A 85 0.13 -2.04 -5.65
C ALA A 85 0.14 -2.00 -4.11
N HIS A 86 -0.36 -0.92 -3.52
CA HIS A 86 -0.51 -0.79 -2.06
C HIS A 86 -1.57 -1.73 -1.50
N ALA A 87 -2.70 -1.90 -2.20
CA ALA A 87 -3.72 -2.86 -1.81
C ALA A 87 -3.20 -4.30 -1.81
N LEU A 88 -2.34 -4.67 -2.74
CA LEU A 88 -1.71 -5.99 -2.83
C LEU A 88 -0.47 -6.13 -1.93
N GLN A 89 0.04 -5.01 -1.37
CA GLN A 89 1.28 -4.98 -0.59
C GLN A 89 2.48 -5.56 -1.37
N CYS A 90 2.60 -5.19 -2.64
CA CYS A 90 3.65 -5.64 -3.55
C CYS A 90 4.78 -4.60 -3.60
N PRO A 91 5.93 -4.79 -2.93
CA PRO A 91 7.00 -3.79 -2.91
C PRO A 91 7.52 -3.42 -4.30
N TYR A 92 7.73 -4.40 -5.17
CA TYR A 92 8.17 -4.16 -6.55
C TYR A 92 7.16 -3.31 -7.34
N CYS A 93 5.86 -3.59 -7.15
CA CYS A 93 4.81 -2.82 -7.82
C CYS A 93 4.72 -1.39 -7.26
N ILE A 94 4.92 -1.21 -5.95
CA ILE A 94 4.93 0.11 -5.33
C ILE A 94 6.06 0.95 -5.92
N ASP A 95 7.26 0.41 -6.03
CA ASP A 95 8.42 1.09 -6.61
C ASP A 95 8.15 1.45 -8.09
N ALA A 96 7.79 0.46 -8.91
CA ALA A 96 7.53 0.65 -10.33
C ALA A 96 6.41 1.68 -10.60
N TYR A 97 5.28 1.60 -9.87
CA TYR A 97 4.17 2.53 -10.09
C TYR A 97 4.40 3.90 -9.45
N SER A 98 5.23 4.02 -8.43
CA SER A 98 5.69 5.32 -7.94
C SER A 98 6.46 6.06 -9.04
N GLN A 99 7.40 5.37 -9.68
CA GLN A 99 8.14 5.92 -10.80
C GLN A 99 7.21 6.27 -11.98
N ALA A 100 6.32 5.36 -12.37
CA ALA A 100 5.36 5.58 -13.45
C ALA A 100 4.44 6.80 -13.20
N CYS A 101 4.01 7.02 -11.96
CA CYS A 101 3.23 8.20 -11.57
C CYS A 101 4.00 9.49 -11.79
N LEU A 102 5.27 9.54 -11.38
CA LEU A 102 6.14 10.71 -11.57
C LEU A 102 6.38 10.99 -13.06
N GLU A 103 6.68 9.97 -13.84
CA GLU A 103 6.87 10.07 -15.30
C GLU A 103 5.61 10.53 -16.03
N ALA A 104 4.43 10.12 -15.53
CA ALA A 104 3.13 10.56 -16.05
C ALA A 104 2.70 11.96 -15.54
N GLY A 105 3.55 12.65 -14.77
CA GLY A 105 3.29 13.99 -14.25
C GLY A 105 2.36 14.06 -13.06
N SER A 106 2.22 12.98 -12.29
CA SER A 106 1.53 13.01 -11.00
C SER A 106 2.42 13.66 -9.93
N ASN A 107 1.81 14.33 -8.97
CA ASN A 107 2.51 14.88 -7.82
C ASN A 107 2.30 14.03 -6.56
N MET A 108 3.05 14.34 -5.50
CA MET A 108 3.00 13.59 -4.24
C MET A 108 1.62 13.61 -3.59
N GLU A 109 0.88 14.72 -3.69
CA GLU A 109 -0.48 14.83 -3.14
C GLU A 109 -1.43 13.83 -3.79
N GLN A 110 -1.45 13.75 -5.13
CA GLN A 110 -2.27 12.82 -5.89
C GLN A 110 -1.90 11.36 -5.61
N MET A 111 -0.61 11.08 -5.52
CA MET A 111 -0.12 9.73 -5.17
C MET A 111 -0.56 9.34 -3.76
N THR A 112 -0.49 10.28 -2.80
CA THR A 112 -0.95 10.06 -1.43
C THR A 112 -2.46 9.79 -1.37
N GLU A 113 -3.27 10.54 -2.10
CA GLU A 113 -4.71 10.30 -2.19
C GLU A 113 -5.02 8.92 -2.77
N ALA A 114 -4.32 8.48 -3.81
CA ALA A 114 -4.48 7.13 -4.37
C ALA A 114 -4.22 6.03 -3.33
N VAL A 115 -3.19 6.19 -2.48
CA VAL A 115 -2.90 5.27 -1.37
C VAL A 115 -4.01 5.29 -0.31
N HIS A 116 -4.55 6.48 0.02
CA HIS A 116 -5.67 6.59 0.97
C HIS A 116 -6.94 5.92 0.44
N VAL A 117 -7.23 6.03 -0.86
CA VAL A 117 -8.36 5.31 -1.48
C VAL A 117 -8.19 3.80 -1.33
N ALA A 118 -6.98 3.29 -1.61
CA ALA A 118 -6.68 1.86 -1.43
C ALA A 118 -6.89 1.41 0.03
N ALA A 119 -6.41 2.20 1.01
CA ALA A 119 -6.57 1.93 2.43
C ALA A 119 -8.05 1.92 2.85
N ALA A 120 -8.84 2.89 2.38
CA ALA A 120 -10.27 2.98 2.67
C ALA A 120 -11.04 1.77 2.14
N ILE A 121 -10.77 1.33 0.92
CA ILE A 121 -11.42 0.16 0.32
C ILE A 121 -11.03 -1.11 1.07
N ARG A 122 -9.76 -1.31 1.42
CA ARG A 122 -9.32 -2.46 2.21
C ARG A 122 -9.94 -2.49 3.60
N GLY A 123 -10.01 -1.33 4.28
CA GLY A 123 -10.68 -1.21 5.57
C GLY A 123 -12.16 -1.49 5.46
N GLY A 124 -12.84 -0.95 4.45
CA GLY A 124 -14.24 -1.21 4.17
C GLY A 124 -14.52 -2.70 3.92
N ALA A 125 -13.68 -3.38 3.16
CA ALA A 125 -13.79 -4.81 2.94
C ALA A 125 -13.70 -5.61 4.25
N SER A 126 -12.77 -5.27 5.14
CA SER A 126 -12.68 -5.90 6.46
C SER A 126 -13.95 -5.69 7.30
N LEU A 127 -14.50 -4.48 7.30
CA LEU A 127 -15.71 -4.16 8.06
C LEU A 127 -16.95 -4.91 7.51
N VAL A 128 -17.09 -5.01 6.19
CA VAL A 128 -18.20 -5.78 5.58
C VAL A 128 -18.12 -7.24 5.98
N HIS A 129 -16.94 -7.84 5.99
CA HIS A 129 -16.75 -9.21 6.47
C HIS A 129 -17.09 -9.38 7.97
N GLY A 130 -17.11 -8.29 8.75
CA GLY A 130 -17.61 -8.32 10.13
C GLY A 130 -19.06 -8.77 10.27
N ILE A 131 -19.87 -8.66 9.23
CA ILE A 131 -21.25 -9.21 9.21
C ILE A 131 -21.24 -10.74 9.32
N GLN A 132 -20.25 -11.41 8.75
CA GLN A 132 -20.13 -12.88 8.86
C GLN A 132 -19.88 -13.29 10.32
N MET A 133 -19.07 -12.55 11.06
CA MET A 133 -18.84 -12.75 12.49
C MET A 133 -20.18 -12.59 13.26
N ARG A 134 -20.94 -11.51 13.01
CA ARG A 134 -22.23 -11.28 13.65
C ARG A 134 -23.20 -12.42 13.37
N ASN A 135 -23.37 -12.81 12.11
CA ASN A 135 -24.25 -13.92 11.74
C ASN A 135 -23.86 -15.22 12.48
N ARG A 136 -22.57 -15.44 12.69
CA ARG A 136 -22.10 -16.61 13.44
C ARG A 136 -22.47 -16.54 14.92
N VAL A 137 -22.30 -15.38 15.55
CA VAL A 137 -22.66 -15.15 16.97
C VAL A 137 -24.18 -15.32 17.14
N ASP A 138 -24.99 -14.72 16.27
CA ASP A 138 -26.45 -14.81 16.32
C ASP A 138 -26.90 -16.28 16.17
N ALA A 139 -26.27 -17.05 15.27
CA ALA A 139 -26.59 -18.49 15.10
C ALA A 139 -26.21 -19.35 16.32
N LEU A 140 -25.34 -18.90 17.18
CA LEU A 140 -24.97 -19.58 18.43
C LEU A 140 -25.89 -19.18 19.60
N GLY A 141 -26.80 -18.24 19.41
CA GLY A 141 -27.75 -17.80 20.43
C GLY A 141 -27.07 -16.95 21.53
N MET A 142 -25.96 -16.29 21.23
CA MET A 142 -25.20 -15.45 22.16
C MET A 142 -25.55 -13.99 21.97
#